data_c5be6768b311904ff2317c61f90a655a
#
_entry.id   c5be6768b311904ff2317c61f90a655a
#
_cell.length_a   1.000
_cell.length_b   1.000
_cell.length_c   1.000
_cell.angle_alpha   90.00
_cell.angle_beta   90.00
_cell.angle_gamma   90.00
#
_symmetry.space_group_name_H-M   'P 1'
#
loop_
_entity.id
_entity.type
_entity.pdbx_description
1 polymer ?
#
loop_
_entity_poly.entity_id
_entity_poly.type
_entity_poly.pdbx_seq_one_letter_code
_entity_poly.pdbx_strand_id
1 'polypeptide(L)'
;MTRFIAVILCLFVPSCAFAADNSYKVTYDGGSLTALKAGSKAQLSIESKVVRISADKKDIVEIPASAITEVSYGQDVHRRVGTAIGLAVISLGIGALMMFSKSKKHFIGITWADGDKKGGFAVQCDKNEYRGILSALEGISGKKAINSDAMNVKN
;
A
#
# COMPACT_ATOMS: atom_id res chain seq x y z
N MET A 1 29.16 1.36 -46.44
CA MET A 1 29.29 0.39 -45.35
C MET A 1 28.95 0.99 -43.98
N THR A 2 29.31 2.22 -43.66
CA THR A 2 29.05 2.88 -42.35
C THR A 2 27.56 3.09 -42.01
N ARG A 3 26.70 3.23 -43.00
CA ARG A 3 25.23 3.43 -42.77
C ARG A 3 24.49 2.17 -42.31
N PHE A 4 24.95 0.99 -42.62
CA PHE A 4 24.37 -0.28 -42.22
C PHE A 4 24.76 -0.66 -40.79
N ILE A 5 25.91 -0.23 -40.30
CA ILE A 5 26.39 -0.50 -38.94
C ILE A 5 25.56 0.26 -37.93
N ALA A 6 25.09 1.48 -38.23
CA ALA A 6 24.24 2.28 -37.32
C ALA A 6 22.89 1.70 -37.11
N VAL A 7 22.30 1.06 -38.12
CA VAL A 7 20.96 0.40 -38.02
C VAL A 7 21.02 -0.86 -37.18
N ILE A 8 22.09 -1.61 -37.27
CA ILE A 8 22.27 -2.83 -36.47
C ILE A 8 22.50 -2.52 -34.98
N LEU A 9 23.17 -1.40 -34.68
CA LEU A 9 23.44 -0.99 -33.30
C LEU A 9 22.13 -0.57 -32.54
N CYS A 10 21.14 -0.03 -33.23
CA CYS A 10 19.85 0.33 -32.65
C CYS A 10 18.97 -0.86 -32.31
N LEU A 11 19.20 -2.03 -32.91
CA LEU A 11 18.44 -3.26 -32.63
C LEU A 11 18.91 -4.02 -31.38
N PHE A 12 20.07 -3.64 -30.83
CA PHE A 12 20.68 -4.30 -29.68
C PHE A 12 20.57 -3.48 -28.37
N VAL A 13 19.68 -2.49 -28.28
CA VAL A 13 19.34 -1.90 -26.98
C VAL A 13 18.39 -2.88 -26.28
N PRO A 14 18.87 -3.72 -25.34
CA PRO A 14 17.97 -4.51 -24.52
C PRO A 14 17.14 -3.50 -23.75
N SER A 15 15.85 -3.47 -24.01
CA SER A 15 14.88 -2.81 -23.13
C SER A 15 14.90 -3.59 -21.81
N CYS A 16 15.92 -3.36 -21.00
CA CYS A 16 15.89 -3.68 -19.59
C CYS A 16 14.83 -2.76 -18.99
N ALA A 17 13.56 -3.14 -19.14
CA ALA A 17 12.51 -2.69 -18.26
C ALA A 17 12.91 -3.19 -16.87
N PHE A 18 13.69 -2.41 -16.14
CA PHE A 18 13.82 -2.56 -14.72
C PHE A 18 12.40 -2.35 -14.18
N ALA A 19 11.69 -3.45 -13.98
CA ALA A 19 10.57 -3.46 -13.06
C ALA A 19 11.19 -3.05 -11.72
N ALA A 20 11.05 -1.79 -11.35
CA ALA A 20 11.42 -1.35 -10.03
C ALA A 20 10.53 -2.13 -9.08
N ASP A 21 11.10 -3.14 -8.45
CA ASP A 21 10.45 -3.93 -7.42
C ASP A 21 10.35 -3.02 -6.19
N ASN A 22 9.27 -2.24 -6.15
CA ASN A 22 8.99 -1.31 -5.06
C ASN A 22 8.50 -2.11 -3.86
N SER A 23 9.45 -2.63 -3.11
CA SER A 23 9.20 -3.42 -1.91
C SER A 23 9.58 -2.64 -0.66
N TYR A 24 8.64 -2.52 0.26
CA TYR A 24 8.73 -1.69 1.45
C TYR A 24 8.51 -2.52 2.71
N LYS A 25 9.32 -2.27 3.74
CA LYS A 25 9.12 -2.87 5.06
C LYS A 25 8.05 -2.09 5.81
N VAL A 26 6.98 -2.75 6.16
CA VAL A 26 5.85 -2.13 6.86
C VAL A 26 5.48 -2.92 8.11
N THR A 27 4.75 -2.30 8.99
CA THR A 27 4.13 -2.98 10.13
C THR A 27 2.62 -3.01 9.89
N TYR A 28 2.04 -4.19 9.86
CA TYR A 28 0.59 -4.34 9.75
C TYR A 28 -0.07 -3.78 11.00
N ASP A 29 -1.03 -2.89 10.79
CA ASP A 29 -1.66 -2.19 11.90
C ASP A 29 -3.09 -2.68 12.14
N GLY A 30 -3.77 -3.18 11.12
CA GLY A 30 -5.09 -3.79 11.21
C GLY A 30 -5.83 -3.80 9.89
N GLY A 31 -6.92 -4.53 9.86
CA GLY A 31 -7.76 -4.66 8.67
C GLY A 31 -8.40 -6.03 8.54
N SER A 32 -8.80 -6.38 7.33
CA SER A 32 -9.48 -7.64 7.02
C SER A 32 -8.54 -8.85 6.86
N LEU A 33 -7.22 -8.67 6.97
CA LEU A 33 -6.26 -9.75 6.80
C LEU A 33 -6.15 -10.57 8.09
N THR A 34 -6.93 -11.63 8.19
CA THR A 34 -6.99 -12.49 9.39
C THR A 34 -5.71 -13.29 9.66
N ALA A 35 -4.86 -13.44 8.64
CA ALA A 35 -3.57 -14.12 8.76
C ALA A 35 -2.50 -13.27 9.47
N LEU A 36 -2.71 -11.96 9.61
CA LEU A 36 -1.79 -11.05 10.26
C LEU A 36 -2.39 -10.48 11.54
N LYS A 37 -1.57 -10.41 12.57
CA LYS A 37 -1.91 -9.71 13.82
C LYS A 37 -1.41 -8.27 13.77
N ALA A 38 -2.13 -7.35 14.39
CA ALA A 38 -1.66 -5.97 14.55
C ALA A 38 -0.27 -5.95 15.21
N GLY A 39 0.63 -5.14 14.66
CA GLY A 39 2.04 -5.09 15.06
C GLY A 39 2.97 -6.07 14.35
N SER A 40 2.45 -6.98 13.51
CA SER A 40 3.29 -7.89 12.72
C SER A 40 4.08 -7.15 11.64
N LYS A 41 5.34 -7.52 11.47
CA LYS A 41 6.17 -7.03 10.37
C LYS A 41 5.74 -7.72 9.08
N ALA A 42 5.62 -6.94 8.04
CA ALA A 42 5.24 -7.40 6.71
C ALA A 42 6.05 -6.66 5.64
N GLN A 43 6.01 -7.17 4.44
CA GLN A 43 6.60 -6.58 3.26
C GLN A 43 5.48 -6.23 2.29
N LEU A 44 5.43 -4.96 1.89
CA LEU A 44 4.50 -4.44 0.90
C LEU A 44 5.22 -4.32 -0.43
N SER A 45 4.87 -5.13 -1.41
CA SER A 45 5.40 -5.06 -2.77
C SER A 45 4.36 -4.43 -3.69
N ILE A 46 4.80 -3.43 -4.45
CA ILE A 46 3.94 -2.69 -5.38
C ILE A 46 4.49 -2.89 -6.79
N GLU A 47 3.82 -3.71 -7.54
CA GLU A 47 4.15 -4.04 -8.93
C GLU A 47 3.20 -3.28 -9.88
N SER A 48 3.48 -3.28 -11.17
CA SER A 48 2.71 -2.50 -12.16
C SER A 48 1.21 -2.81 -12.20
N LYS A 49 0.80 -4.01 -11.80
CA LYS A 49 -0.60 -4.47 -11.87
C LYS A 49 -1.14 -5.02 -10.56
N VAL A 50 -0.30 -5.16 -9.55
CA VAL A 50 -0.66 -5.85 -8.32
C VAL A 50 0.02 -5.26 -7.10
N VAL A 51 -0.67 -5.24 -5.99
CA VAL A 51 -0.13 -4.97 -4.66
C VAL A 51 -0.16 -6.25 -3.87
N ARG A 52 0.98 -6.62 -3.31
CA ARG A 52 1.15 -7.84 -2.52
C ARG A 52 1.60 -7.52 -1.11
N ILE A 53 1.02 -8.17 -0.14
CA ILE A 53 1.54 -8.21 1.24
C ILE A 53 2.04 -9.61 1.52
N SER A 54 3.27 -9.70 1.98
CA SER A 54 3.89 -10.93 2.43
C SER A 54 4.42 -10.80 3.86
N ALA A 55 4.39 -11.89 4.59
CA ALA A 55 4.98 -12.03 5.91
C ALA A 55 5.59 -13.42 6.04
N ASP A 56 6.73 -13.54 6.73
CA ASP A 56 7.46 -14.79 6.92
C ASP A 56 7.70 -15.56 5.60
N LYS A 57 8.01 -14.81 4.53
CA LYS A 57 8.24 -15.34 3.17
C LYS A 57 7.00 -16.00 2.54
N LYS A 58 5.81 -15.71 3.03
CA LYS A 58 4.54 -16.17 2.46
C LYS A 58 3.71 -14.98 2.02
N ASP A 59 3.13 -15.08 0.85
CA ASP A 59 2.17 -14.10 0.37
C ASP A 59 0.86 -14.29 1.14
N ILE A 60 0.39 -13.21 1.76
CA ILE A 60 -0.83 -13.16 2.56
C ILE A 60 -2.01 -12.76 1.69
N VAL A 61 -1.82 -11.73 0.87
CA VAL A 61 -2.84 -11.23 -0.05
C VAL A 61 -2.17 -10.62 -1.28
N GLU A 62 -2.81 -10.84 -2.40
CA GLU A 62 -2.50 -10.24 -3.69
C GLU A 62 -3.73 -9.46 -4.18
N ILE A 63 -3.56 -8.18 -4.45
CA ILE A 63 -4.64 -7.25 -4.79
C ILE A 63 -4.37 -6.69 -6.18
N PRO A 64 -5.20 -6.97 -7.18
CA PRO A 64 -5.08 -6.32 -8.47
C PRO A 64 -5.18 -4.80 -8.33
N ALA A 65 -4.33 -4.05 -9.01
CA ALA A 65 -4.35 -2.59 -8.97
C ALA A 65 -5.72 -2.01 -9.36
N SER A 66 -6.42 -2.65 -10.30
CA SER A 66 -7.77 -2.29 -10.73
C SER A 66 -8.84 -2.50 -9.65
N ALA A 67 -8.60 -3.39 -8.69
CA ALA A 67 -9.51 -3.67 -7.59
C ALA A 67 -9.38 -2.66 -6.44
N ILE A 68 -8.31 -1.86 -6.41
CA ILE A 68 -8.12 -0.84 -5.38
C ILE A 68 -9.20 0.22 -5.52
N THR A 69 -10.00 0.39 -4.47
CA THR A 69 -11.08 1.37 -4.42
C THR A 69 -10.65 2.68 -3.79
N GLU A 70 -9.76 2.62 -2.79
CA GLU A 70 -9.27 3.80 -2.11
C GLU A 70 -7.85 3.59 -1.55
N VAL A 71 -7.06 4.65 -1.62
CA VAL A 71 -5.79 4.79 -0.91
C VAL A 71 -5.95 5.96 0.06
N SER A 72 -5.58 5.79 1.31
CA SER A 72 -5.65 6.83 2.34
C SER A 72 -4.38 6.90 3.16
N TYR A 73 -4.10 8.06 3.74
CA TYR A 73 -2.95 8.28 4.62
C TYR A 73 -3.30 9.21 5.77
N GLY A 74 -2.57 9.13 6.87
CA GLY A 74 -2.77 9.95 8.06
C GLY A 74 -2.97 9.13 9.32
N GLN A 75 -3.31 9.77 10.43
CA GLN A 75 -3.48 9.12 11.72
C GLN A 75 -4.83 8.38 11.84
N ASP A 76 -5.85 8.84 11.12
CA ASP A 76 -7.21 8.30 11.16
C ASP A 76 -7.49 7.23 10.07
N VAL A 77 -6.44 6.69 9.46
CA VAL A 77 -6.55 5.68 8.39
C VAL A 77 -7.35 4.45 8.82
N HIS A 78 -7.19 3.99 10.06
CA HIS A 78 -7.91 2.84 10.58
C HIS A 78 -9.42 3.00 10.55
N ARG A 79 -9.88 4.15 10.98
CA ARG A 79 -11.30 4.50 11.00
C ARG A 79 -11.86 4.47 9.58
N ARG A 80 -11.09 4.97 8.63
CA ARG A 80 -11.48 5.04 7.23
C ARG A 80 -11.53 3.67 6.58
N VAL A 81 -10.51 2.86 6.77
CA VAL A 81 -10.47 1.47 6.30
C VAL A 81 -11.62 0.67 6.91
N GLY A 82 -11.85 0.78 8.22
CA GLY A 82 -12.95 0.11 8.90
C GLY A 82 -14.33 0.46 8.34
N THR A 83 -14.56 1.73 8.07
CA THR A 83 -15.83 2.18 7.47
C THR A 83 -15.99 1.66 6.04
N ALA A 84 -14.94 1.69 5.23
CA ALA A 84 -14.99 1.28 3.83
C ALA A 84 -15.31 -0.22 3.64
N ILE A 85 -14.85 -1.08 4.57
CA ILE A 85 -15.10 -2.52 4.52
C ILE A 85 -16.31 -2.97 5.35
N GLY A 86 -17.01 -2.03 5.98
CA GLY A 86 -18.18 -2.33 6.81
C GLY A 86 -17.87 -3.09 8.09
N LEU A 87 -16.62 -3.16 8.50
CA LEU A 87 -16.20 -3.72 9.77
C LEU A 87 -16.24 -2.63 10.84
N ALA A 88 -17.27 -2.65 11.68
CA ALA A 88 -17.41 -1.73 12.81
C ALA A 88 -16.28 -1.86 13.86
N VAL A 89 -15.36 -2.81 13.71
CA VAL A 89 -14.39 -3.18 14.75
C VAL A 89 -13.02 -3.48 14.19
N ILE A 90 -12.26 -2.47 13.84
CA ILE A 90 -10.78 -2.61 13.77
C ILE A 90 -10.14 -2.01 15.03
N SER A 91 -10.92 -1.61 16.00
CA SER A 91 -10.43 -0.78 17.11
C SER A 91 -10.00 -1.53 18.37
N LEU A 92 -10.06 -2.84 18.44
CA LEU A 92 -9.80 -3.55 19.71
C LEU A 92 -8.34 -3.81 20.07
N GLY A 93 -7.38 -3.43 19.23
CA GLY A 93 -5.95 -3.63 19.54
C GLY A 93 -5.05 -2.44 19.28
N ILE A 94 -5.50 -1.47 18.51
CA ILE A 94 -4.63 -0.46 17.89
C ILE A 94 -4.55 0.83 18.72
N GLY A 95 -5.64 1.22 19.35
CA GLY A 95 -5.67 2.44 20.18
C GLY A 95 -4.69 2.41 21.35
N ALA A 96 -4.39 1.24 21.89
CA ALA A 96 -3.48 1.11 23.03
C ALA A 96 -2.00 1.29 22.65
N LEU A 97 -1.59 0.90 21.44
CA LEU A 97 -0.20 1.06 20.99
C LEU A 97 0.13 2.49 20.55
N MET A 98 -0.86 3.24 20.09
CA MET A 98 -0.67 4.64 19.69
C MET A 98 -0.39 5.58 20.87
N MET A 99 -0.91 5.29 22.06
CA MET A 99 -0.76 6.16 23.22
C MET A 99 0.67 6.20 23.77
N PHE A 100 1.54 5.24 23.45
CA PHE A 100 2.89 5.14 24.00
C PHE A 100 4.01 5.56 23.05
N SER A 101 3.71 5.88 21.80
CA SER A 101 4.74 6.26 20.84
C SER A 101 4.76 7.77 20.61
N LYS A 102 5.80 8.43 21.13
CA LYS A 102 6.09 9.86 20.88
C LYS A 102 6.55 10.16 19.45
N SER A 103 6.69 9.15 18.61
CA SER A 103 7.11 9.30 17.22
C SER A 103 5.89 9.45 16.31
N LYS A 104 5.91 10.48 15.44
CA LYS A 104 4.90 10.65 14.40
C LYS A 104 5.00 9.47 13.43
N LYS A 105 4.08 8.54 13.54
CA LYS A 105 4.00 7.36 12.69
C LYS A 105 3.21 7.73 11.43
N HIS A 106 3.61 7.17 10.31
CA HIS A 106 2.92 7.35 9.03
C HIS A 106 2.11 6.09 8.73
N PHE A 107 0.81 6.26 8.57
CA PHE A 107 -0.10 5.17 8.26
C PHE A 107 -0.64 5.33 6.84
N ILE A 108 -0.73 4.20 6.15
CA ILE A 108 -1.32 4.09 4.82
C ILE A 108 -2.39 3.02 4.87
N GLY A 109 -3.58 3.36 4.38
CA GLY A 109 -4.70 2.45 4.22
C GLY A 109 -4.95 2.15 2.76
N ILE A 110 -5.25 0.89 2.49
CA ILE A 110 -5.64 0.42 1.17
C ILE A 110 -6.95 -0.33 1.34
N THR A 111 -7.94 0.02 0.54
CA THR A 111 -9.19 -0.73 0.44
C THR A 111 -9.37 -1.21 -0.99
N TRP A 112 -9.99 -2.36 -1.14
CA TRP A 112 -10.24 -2.97 -2.44
C TRP A 112 -11.58 -3.67 -2.50
N ALA A 113 -12.09 -3.84 -3.71
CA ALA A 113 -13.24 -4.66 -4.01
C ALA A 113 -12.99 -5.40 -5.33
N ASP A 114 -13.10 -6.72 -5.29
CA ASP A 114 -12.93 -7.60 -6.45
C ASP A 114 -14.13 -8.57 -6.47
N GLY A 115 -15.11 -8.28 -7.31
CA GLY A 115 -16.38 -8.95 -7.30
C GLY A 115 -17.07 -8.85 -5.93
N ASP A 116 -17.39 -9.99 -5.34
CA ASP A 116 -18.03 -10.07 -4.01
C ASP A 116 -17.04 -9.94 -2.85
N LYS A 117 -15.75 -9.96 -3.13
CA LYS A 117 -14.71 -9.85 -2.11
C LYS A 117 -14.34 -8.39 -1.87
N LYS A 118 -14.51 -7.96 -0.63
CA LYS A 118 -14.09 -6.63 -0.17
C LYS A 118 -13.12 -6.78 0.96
N GLY A 119 -12.13 -5.92 0.97
CA GLY A 119 -11.15 -5.91 2.04
C GLY A 119 -10.48 -4.56 2.19
N GLY A 120 -9.70 -4.44 3.24
CA GLY A 120 -8.88 -3.28 3.48
C GLY A 120 -7.94 -3.54 4.64
N PHE A 121 -6.83 -2.86 4.64
CA PHE A 121 -5.88 -2.91 5.73
C PHE A 121 -5.16 -1.57 5.88
N ALA A 122 -4.63 -1.36 7.06
CA ALA A 122 -3.75 -0.26 7.38
C ALA A 122 -2.36 -0.80 7.71
N VAL A 123 -1.34 -0.11 7.23
CA VAL A 123 0.06 -0.39 7.54
C VAL A 123 0.75 0.88 8.03
N GLN A 124 1.67 0.70 8.97
CA GLN A 124 2.60 1.72 9.39
C GLN A 124 3.87 1.59 8.58
N CYS A 125 4.36 2.69 8.03
CA CYS A 125 5.58 2.76 7.24
C CYS A 125 6.58 3.78 7.83
N ASP A 126 7.81 3.71 7.36
CA ASP A 126 8.85 4.68 7.72
C ASP A 126 8.57 6.06 7.11
N LYS A 127 9.01 7.11 7.82
CA LYS A 127 8.88 8.51 7.38
C LYS A 127 9.49 8.77 6.01
N ASN A 128 10.54 8.05 5.65
CA ASN A 128 11.24 8.27 4.39
C ASN A 128 10.58 7.53 3.22
N GLU A 129 9.84 6.45 3.52
CA GLU A 129 9.24 5.55 2.52
C GLU A 129 7.78 5.90 2.18
N TYR A 130 7.03 6.53 3.12
CA TYR A 130 5.60 6.70 2.96
C TYR A 130 5.19 7.45 1.69
N ARG A 131 5.97 8.45 1.26
CA ARG A 131 5.69 9.20 0.03
C ARG A 131 5.91 8.35 -1.22
N GLY A 132 6.96 7.53 -1.21
CA GLY A 132 7.24 6.59 -2.29
C GLY A 132 6.11 5.56 -2.42
N ILE A 133 5.65 5.00 -1.30
CA ILE A 133 4.52 4.07 -1.27
C ILE A 133 3.26 4.73 -1.82
N LEU A 134 2.93 5.94 -1.38
CA LEU A 134 1.74 6.66 -1.87
C LEU A 134 1.82 6.92 -3.37
N SER A 135 2.94 7.46 -3.85
CA SER A 135 3.14 7.70 -5.29
C SER A 135 3.03 6.43 -6.12
N ALA A 136 3.60 5.32 -5.64
CA ALA A 136 3.51 4.04 -6.33
C ALA A 136 2.06 3.52 -6.37
N LEU A 137 1.34 3.59 -5.24
CA LEU A 137 -0.07 3.18 -5.16
C LEU A 137 -0.97 4.05 -6.04
N GLU A 138 -0.77 5.37 -6.02
CA GLU A 138 -1.51 6.30 -6.91
C GLU A 138 -1.24 6.00 -8.38
N GLY A 139 0.03 5.74 -8.73
CA GLY A 139 0.43 5.45 -10.10
C GLY A 139 -0.20 4.19 -10.66
N ILE A 140 -0.26 3.10 -9.88
CA ILE A 140 -0.82 1.84 -10.37
C ILE A 140 -2.35 1.78 -10.30
N SER A 141 -2.96 2.41 -9.29
CA SER A 141 -4.41 2.36 -9.07
C SER A 141 -5.17 3.46 -9.80
N GLY A 142 -4.49 4.54 -10.21
CA GLY A 142 -5.12 5.74 -10.73
C GLY A 142 -5.96 6.50 -9.69
N LYS A 143 -5.87 6.14 -8.40
CA LYS A 143 -6.60 6.77 -7.30
C LYS A 143 -5.68 7.74 -6.56
N LYS A 144 -6.16 8.96 -6.31
CA LYS A 144 -5.44 9.90 -5.45
C LYS A 144 -5.56 9.50 -3.99
N ALA A 145 -4.46 9.55 -3.26
CA ALA A 145 -4.46 9.28 -1.84
C ALA A 145 -5.21 10.36 -1.06
N ILE A 146 -6.07 9.94 -0.16
CA ILE A 146 -6.93 10.81 0.64
C ILE A 146 -6.28 11.01 2.01
N ASN A 147 -6.12 12.27 2.40
CA ASN A 147 -5.67 12.60 3.74
C ASN A 147 -6.81 12.39 4.74
N SER A 148 -6.68 11.38 5.59
CA SER A 148 -7.67 11.05 6.60
C SER A 148 -7.76 12.10 7.73
N ASP A 149 -6.66 12.80 8.01
CA ASP A 149 -6.60 13.80 9.07
C ASP A 149 -7.31 15.12 8.68
N ALA A 150 -7.37 15.41 7.38
CA ALA A 150 -7.99 16.65 6.89
C ALA A 150 -9.52 16.67 7.03
N MET A 151 -10.16 15.53 7.27
CA MET A 151 -11.61 15.45 7.42
C MET A 151 -12.11 15.76 8.83
N ASN A 152 -11.25 15.70 9.85
CA ASN A 152 -11.62 15.99 11.23
C ASN A 152 -11.65 17.50 11.57
N VAL A 153 -11.34 18.36 10.62
CA VAL A 153 -11.28 19.83 10.84
C VAL A 153 -12.64 20.50 10.59
N LYS A 154 -13.68 19.76 10.21
CA LYS A 154 -15.04 20.30 10.01
C LYS A 154 -16.00 19.75 11.06
N ASN A 155 -15.89 20.25 12.26
CA ASN A 155 -16.99 20.37 13.22
C ASN A 155 -16.71 21.56 14.13
#